data_03b15cb19d2bf9fdc44993affcf52f65
#
_entry.id   03b15cb19d2bf9fdc44993affcf52f65
#
_cell.length_a   1.000
_cell.length_b   1.000
_cell.length_c   1.000
_cell.angle_alpha   90.00
_cell.angle_beta   90.00
_cell.angle_gamma   90.00
#
_symmetry.space_group_name_H-M   'P 1'
#
loop_
_entity.id
_entity.type
_entity.pdbx_description
1 polymer ?
#
loop_
_entity_poly.entity_id
_entity_poly.type
_entity_poly.pdbx_seq_one_letter_code
_entity_poly.pdbx_strand_id
1 'polypeptide(L)'
;MNSFASEPLAFSTKMSYIWRSINEFGKYTMVETSKDIHLNHHDGEPIFRIGVVEGQEYIDFHVFGTFSVMDSSDKIMFSAIKSDMKWRVKIKESKNGSEKYRLILYETFDAKRIENKLKIARKFDPDAKIEVLGGNIFLNEKKINNNTKYVIIAGDYGTDLEARKEFKKFKSEFNPTVIKDTVCDPKGILEFFDAEYENAGETKNYFKIVPDNVQTKTRLYNLRSYDNILQKEHFDDRVYNGSLEFRIDNQGKLMVISELPLESYLRRVVYSEIGKDLPVEFSKSLAIVCRSEVLARVEHKHLGDPYDMCDWGHCLRYYGNDFEDPNIDQ
;
A
#
# COMPACT_ATOMS: atom_id res chain seq x y z
N MET A 1 15.59 -5.32 -35.96
CA MET A 1 15.04 -6.57 -35.43
C MET A 1 15.92 -7.02 -34.30
N ASN A 2 15.65 -6.59 -33.10
CA ASN A 2 16.22 -7.15 -31.87
C ASN A 2 15.09 -7.14 -30.84
N SER A 3 14.63 -8.34 -30.52
CA SER A 3 13.62 -8.61 -29.53
C SER A 3 14.17 -8.39 -28.15
N PHE A 4 13.66 -7.40 -27.43
CA PHE A 4 13.80 -7.34 -25.97
C PHE A 4 12.66 -8.13 -25.35
N ALA A 5 12.94 -9.38 -25.01
CA ALA A 5 12.14 -10.13 -24.09
C ALA A 5 12.54 -9.67 -22.69
N SER A 6 11.69 -8.90 -22.03
CA SER A 6 11.79 -8.63 -20.60
C SER A 6 11.31 -9.87 -19.85
N GLU A 7 12.20 -10.54 -19.14
CA GLU A 7 11.83 -11.59 -18.19
C GLU A 7 10.93 -11.01 -17.09
N PRO A 8 9.86 -11.70 -16.68
CA PRO A 8 9.03 -11.25 -15.58
C PRO A 8 9.81 -11.38 -14.28
N LEU A 9 10.03 -10.25 -13.60
CA LEU A 9 10.56 -10.22 -12.23
C LEU A 9 9.55 -10.93 -11.32
N ALA A 10 9.79 -12.21 -11.10
CA ALA A 10 9.11 -12.97 -10.05
C ALA A 10 9.42 -12.31 -8.71
N PHE A 11 8.37 -11.91 -7.99
CA PHE A 11 8.42 -11.54 -6.57
C PHE A 11 8.90 -12.77 -5.77
N SER A 12 10.20 -12.97 -5.75
CA SER A 12 10.85 -13.94 -4.89
C SER A 12 11.27 -13.23 -3.61
N THR A 13 10.35 -13.19 -2.65
CA THR A 13 10.69 -12.92 -1.25
C THR A 13 11.56 -14.06 -0.74
N LYS A 14 12.81 -14.09 -1.12
CA LYS A 14 13.80 -14.90 -0.41
C LYS A 14 14.19 -14.15 0.86
N MET A 15 13.43 -14.37 1.92
CA MET A 15 13.95 -14.16 3.27
C MET A 15 15.08 -15.14 3.53
N SER A 16 16.31 -14.73 3.26
CA SER A 16 17.48 -15.48 3.67
C SER A 16 17.78 -15.19 5.13
N TYR A 17 17.14 -15.94 6.05
CA TYR A 17 17.60 -16.01 7.42
C TYR A 17 18.88 -16.81 7.48
N ILE A 18 20.03 -16.13 7.58
CA ILE A 18 21.28 -16.80 7.95
C ILE A 18 21.41 -16.71 9.46
N TRP A 19 20.98 -17.76 10.16
CA TRP A 19 21.36 -18.02 11.53
C TRP A 19 22.82 -18.53 11.52
N ARG A 20 23.76 -17.72 11.97
CA ARG A 20 25.08 -18.23 12.33
C ARG A 20 25.11 -18.57 13.82
N SER A 21 25.57 -19.79 14.06
CA SER A 21 25.76 -20.49 15.29
C SER A 21 26.16 -19.62 16.51
N ILE A 22 25.54 -19.95 17.64
CA ILE A 22 25.94 -19.61 19.00
C ILE A 22 27.41 -19.91 19.15
N ASN A 23 28.24 -18.92 19.43
CA ASN A 23 29.57 -19.18 19.92
C ASN A 23 29.52 -19.46 21.42
N GLU A 24 30.49 -20.22 21.94
CA GLU A 24 30.54 -20.82 23.27
C GLU A 24 30.43 -19.83 24.47
N PHE A 25 30.20 -18.54 24.26
CA PHE A 25 30.13 -17.50 25.26
C PHE A 25 28.78 -16.78 25.37
N GLY A 26 27.72 -17.29 24.76
CA GLY A 26 26.37 -16.77 24.96
C GLY A 26 26.13 -15.30 24.53
N LYS A 27 26.98 -14.72 23.72
CA LYS A 27 26.76 -13.40 23.11
C LYS A 27 26.08 -13.55 21.78
N TYR A 28 24.83 -13.13 21.71
CA TYR A 28 24.10 -12.96 20.45
C TYR A 28 24.75 -11.79 19.68
N THR A 29 25.50 -12.10 18.66
CA THR A 29 25.88 -11.10 17.65
C THR A 29 24.73 -10.97 16.68
N MET A 30 23.96 -9.90 16.78
CA MET A 30 23.01 -9.54 15.74
C MET A 30 23.80 -9.19 14.48
N VAL A 31 23.69 -10.01 13.43
CA VAL A 31 24.14 -9.62 12.11
C VAL A 31 23.07 -8.69 11.55
N GLU A 32 23.37 -7.41 11.42
CA GLU A 32 22.55 -6.47 10.67
C GLU A 32 22.50 -6.91 9.22
N THR A 33 21.50 -7.66 8.86
CA THR A 33 21.15 -7.85 7.45
C THR A 33 20.03 -6.86 7.15
N SER A 34 20.40 -5.63 6.82
CA SER A 34 19.45 -4.69 6.23
C SER A 34 19.03 -5.26 4.87
N LYS A 35 17.72 -5.39 4.66
CA LYS A 35 17.12 -5.75 3.38
C LYS A 35 17.37 -4.61 2.39
N ASP A 36 17.68 -4.94 1.14
CA ASP A 36 17.72 -3.97 0.06
C ASP A 36 16.33 -3.90 -0.59
N ILE A 37 15.78 -2.70 -0.65
CA ILE A 37 14.46 -2.38 -1.17
C ILE A 37 14.66 -1.52 -2.42
N HIS A 38 14.31 -2.06 -3.57
CA HIS A 38 14.38 -1.35 -4.85
C HIS A 38 13.00 -0.79 -5.19
N LEU A 39 12.88 0.53 -5.23
CA LEU A 39 11.65 1.18 -5.59
C LEU A 39 11.37 1.04 -7.09
N ASN A 40 10.14 0.68 -7.43
CA ASN A 40 9.67 0.81 -8.80
C ASN A 40 9.74 2.28 -9.22
N HIS A 41 10.09 2.55 -10.47
CA HIS A 41 10.22 3.93 -10.95
C HIS A 41 9.86 4.05 -12.43
N HIS A 42 9.50 5.27 -12.82
CA HIS A 42 9.33 5.67 -14.22
C HIS A 42 10.10 6.97 -14.42
N ASP A 43 10.97 7.01 -15.42
CA ASP A 43 11.87 8.15 -15.70
C ASP A 43 12.68 8.66 -14.49
N GLY A 44 13.05 7.73 -13.60
CA GLY A 44 13.83 8.05 -12.40
C GLY A 44 13.00 8.56 -11.22
N GLU A 45 11.68 8.67 -11.37
CA GLU A 45 10.75 9.03 -10.30
C GLU A 45 10.13 7.76 -9.69
N PRO A 46 10.15 7.59 -8.35
CA PRO A 46 9.58 6.41 -7.72
C PRO A 46 8.07 6.36 -7.89
N ILE A 47 7.55 5.17 -8.16
CA ILE A 47 6.12 4.88 -8.27
C ILE A 47 5.64 4.27 -6.96
N PHE A 48 4.51 4.77 -6.45
CA PHE A 48 3.84 4.26 -5.27
C PHE A 48 2.45 3.74 -5.59
N ARG A 49 2.04 2.75 -4.82
CA ARG A 49 0.74 2.10 -4.88
C ARG A 49 -0.08 2.57 -3.69
N ILE A 50 -1.20 3.24 -3.96
CA ILE A 50 -2.06 3.84 -2.93
C ILE A 50 -3.41 3.12 -2.93
N GLY A 51 -3.75 2.48 -1.82
CA GLY A 51 -5.09 1.93 -1.61
C GLY A 51 -6.09 3.07 -1.45
N VAL A 52 -7.02 3.23 -2.38
CA VAL A 52 -7.94 4.37 -2.44
C VAL A 52 -9.39 4.00 -2.21
N VAL A 53 -9.72 2.74 -2.36
CA VAL A 53 -11.09 2.21 -2.17
C VAL A 53 -11.01 0.78 -1.66
N GLU A 54 -11.87 0.43 -0.69
CA GLU A 54 -12.04 -0.95 -0.20
C GLU A 54 -13.52 -1.25 0.08
N GLY A 55 -13.87 -2.54 0.08
CA GLY A 55 -15.15 -3.02 0.57
C GLY A 55 -16.35 -2.73 -0.32
N GLN A 56 -16.15 -2.45 -1.62
CA GLN A 56 -17.22 -2.14 -2.56
C GLN A 56 -17.83 -3.42 -3.17
N GLU A 57 -19.14 -3.42 -3.40
CA GLU A 57 -19.82 -4.52 -4.13
C GLU A 57 -19.64 -4.39 -5.64
N TYR A 58 -19.64 -3.16 -6.13
CA TYR A 58 -19.37 -2.78 -7.51
C TYR A 58 -18.74 -1.39 -7.53
N ILE A 59 -18.09 -1.07 -8.64
CA ILE A 59 -17.52 0.26 -8.88
C ILE A 59 -17.87 0.68 -10.29
N ASP A 60 -18.49 1.85 -10.41
CA ASP A 60 -18.69 2.53 -11.67
C ASP A 60 -17.50 3.46 -11.94
N PHE A 61 -17.00 3.46 -13.15
CA PHE A 61 -15.90 4.34 -13.53
C PHE A 61 -16.05 4.89 -14.95
N HIS A 62 -15.38 6.01 -15.21
CA HIS A 62 -15.29 6.61 -16.54
C HIS A 62 -13.87 7.11 -16.77
N VAL A 63 -13.29 6.76 -17.90
CA VAL A 63 -11.97 7.20 -18.33
C VAL A 63 -12.09 8.32 -19.34
N PHE A 64 -11.58 9.50 -19.00
CA PHE A 64 -11.59 10.70 -19.86
C PHE A 64 -10.33 10.73 -20.71
N GLY A 65 -10.30 9.95 -21.77
CA GLY A 65 -9.17 9.81 -22.67
C GLY A 65 -9.04 8.41 -23.21
N THR A 66 -7.86 8.08 -23.71
CA THR A 66 -7.55 6.76 -24.23
C THR A 66 -6.81 5.94 -23.19
N PHE A 67 -7.15 4.65 -23.07
CA PHE A 67 -6.58 3.75 -22.08
C PHE A 67 -6.46 2.33 -22.61
N SER A 68 -5.65 1.54 -21.95
CA SER A 68 -5.51 0.11 -22.15
C SER A 68 -5.92 -0.65 -20.89
N VAL A 69 -6.36 -1.88 -21.04
CA VAL A 69 -6.70 -2.79 -19.93
C VAL A 69 -5.71 -3.95 -19.93
N MET A 70 -5.10 -4.20 -18.78
CA MET A 70 -4.17 -5.30 -18.57
C MET A 70 -4.71 -6.26 -17.52
N ASP A 71 -4.54 -7.55 -17.73
CA ASP A 71 -4.92 -8.60 -16.78
C ASP A 71 -3.86 -8.77 -15.65
N SER A 72 -4.13 -9.69 -14.74
CA SER A 72 -3.26 -10.01 -13.60
C SER A 72 -1.91 -10.65 -13.97
N SER A 73 -1.65 -10.89 -15.24
CA SER A 73 -0.36 -11.35 -15.77
C SER A 73 0.35 -10.26 -16.58
N ASP A 74 -0.09 -9.00 -16.45
CA ASP A 74 0.36 -7.83 -17.21
C ASP A 74 0.18 -7.97 -18.74
N LYS A 75 -0.71 -8.87 -19.16
CA LYS A 75 -1.07 -9.02 -20.57
C LYS A 75 -2.13 -8.01 -20.94
N ILE A 76 -1.93 -7.31 -22.06
CA ILE A 76 -2.91 -6.39 -22.61
C ILE A 76 -4.12 -7.20 -23.10
N MET A 77 -5.27 -6.95 -22.50
CA MET A 77 -6.57 -7.49 -22.90
C MET A 77 -7.18 -6.62 -24.00
N PHE A 78 -7.14 -5.31 -23.79
CA PHE A 78 -7.64 -4.30 -24.70
C PHE A 78 -6.67 -3.13 -24.75
N SER A 79 -6.47 -2.55 -25.91
CA SER A 79 -5.59 -1.40 -26.11
C SER A 79 -6.30 -0.26 -26.83
N ALA A 80 -5.86 0.96 -26.53
CA ALA A 80 -6.32 2.18 -27.18
C ALA A 80 -7.85 2.36 -27.17
N ILE A 81 -8.49 1.97 -26.05
CA ILE A 81 -9.92 2.18 -25.88
C ILE A 81 -10.17 3.67 -25.69
N LYS A 82 -11.03 4.24 -26.51
CA LYS A 82 -11.61 5.56 -26.32
C LYS A 82 -13.09 5.37 -26.04
N SER A 83 -13.52 5.72 -24.84
CA SER A 83 -14.90 5.54 -24.44
C SER A 83 -15.42 6.79 -23.75
N ASP A 84 -16.58 7.27 -24.17
CA ASP A 84 -17.31 8.35 -23.51
C ASP A 84 -18.39 7.80 -22.57
N MET A 85 -18.27 6.53 -22.17
CA MET A 85 -19.28 5.81 -21.41
C MET A 85 -18.75 5.41 -20.04
N LYS A 86 -19.69 5.23 -19.10
CA LYS A 86 -19.39 4.61 -17.82
C LYS A 86 -19.22 3.11 -17.98
N TRP A 87 -18.28 2.59 -17.25
CA TRP A 87 -18.05 1.16 -17.10
C TRP A 87 -18.39 0.74 -15.67
N ARG A 88 -18.75 -0.51 -15.49
CA ARG A 88 -18.97 -1.11 -14.18
C ARG A 88 -18.12 -2.35 -13.99
N VAL A 89 -17.49 -2.48 -12.84
CA VAL A 89 -16.82 -3.70 -12.42
C VAL A 89 -17.57 -4.32 -11.24
N LYS A 90 -17.67 -5.65 -11.26
CA LYS A 90 -18.25 -6.50 -10.20
C LYS A 90 -17.39 -7.71 -9.97
N ILE A 91 -17.61 -8.36 -8.84
CA ILE A 91 -17.06 -9.67 -8.56
C ILE A 91 -18.09 -10.71 -9.01
N LYS A 92 -17.65 -11.62 -9.88
CA LYS A 92 -18.44 -12.79 -10.31
C LYS A 92 -18.37 -13.90 -9.28
N GLU A 93 -17.15 -14.20 -8.83
CA GLU A 93 -16.87 -15.16 -7.77
C GLU A 93 -15.63 -14.74 -7.00
N SER A 94 -15.59 -15.06 -5.73
CA SER A 94 -14.43 -14.80 -4.90
C SER A 94 -14.21 -15.88 -3.85
N LYS A 95 -12.95 -16.07 -3.50
CA LYS A 95 -12.49 -16.79 -2.32
C LYS A 95 -11.70 -15.80 -1.47
N ASN A 96 -12.14 -15.62 -0.23
CA ASN A 96 -11.51 -14.71 0.71
C ASN A 96 -10.04 -15.06 0.90
N GLY A 97 -9.23 -14.05 1.11
CA GLY A 97 -7.88 -14.20 1.64
C GLY A 97 -7.88 -14.66 3.09
N SER A 98 -6.73 -14.87 3.62
CA SER A 98 -6.56 -15.12 5.05
C SER A 98 -5.42 -14.29 5.61
N GLU A 99 -5.62 -13.79 6.81
CA GLU A 99 -4.71 -12.89 7.50
C GLU A 99 -4.39 -13.44 8.89
N LYS A 100 -3.24 -13.03 9.41
CA LYS A 100 -2.83 -13.21 10.80
C LYS A 100 -2.47 -11.86 11.39
N TYR A 101 -2.65 -11.75 12.68
CA TYR A 101 -2.43 -10.51 13.42
C TYR A 101 -1.44 -10.78 14.54
N ARG A 102 -0.45 -9.89 14.66
CA ARG A 102 0.59 -9.95 15.70
C ARG A 102 0.69 -8.60 16.39
N LEU A 103 1.38 -8.54 17.50
CA LEU A 103 1.60 -7.30 18.23
C LEU A 103 3.05 -6.82 18.10
N ILE A 104 3.22 -5.57 17.70
CA ILE A 104 4.48 -4.86 17.91
C ILE A 104 4.44 -4.30 19.33
N LEU A 105 5.27 -4.82 20.22
CA LEU A 105 5.37 -4.37 21.59
C LEU A 105 6.29 -3.15 21.74
N TYR A 106 7.36 -3.13 20.98
CA TYR A 106 8.37 -2.08 21.02
C TYR A 106 9.04 -1.92 19.68
N GLU A 107 9.39 -0.70 19.33
CA GLU A 107 10.13 -0.37 18.12
C GLU A 107 11.26 0.61 18.37
N THR A 108 12.36 0.48 17.63
CA THR A 108 13.52 1.37 17.73
C THR A 108 14.39 1.29 16.47
N PHE A 109 15.09 2.38 16.17
CA PHE A 109 16.15 2.40 15.17
C PHE A 109 17.53 1.99 15.75
N ASP A 110 17.64 1.79 17.06
CA ASP A 110 18.88 1.41 17.76
C ASP A 110 18.85 -0.06 18.15
N ALA A 111 19.60 -0.88 17.42
CA ALA A 111 19.72 -2.32 17.66
C ALA A 111 20.17 -2.67 19.09
N LYS A 112 20.94 -1.81 19.75
CA LYS A 112 21.45 -2.08 21.12
C LYS A 112 20.36 -1.98 22.19
N ARG A 113 19.33 -1.16 21.92
CA ARG A 113 18.25 -0.94 22.90
C ARG A 113 17.22 -2.07 22.90
N ILE A 114 17.08 -2.80 21.81
CA ILE A 114 15.98 -3.75 21.65
C ILE A 114 16.18 -5.02 22.50
N GLU A 115 17.43 -5.46 22.74
CA GLU A 115 17.72 -6.69 23.49
C GLU A 115 17.20 -6.65 24.92
N ASN A 116 17.39 -5.50 25.62
CA ASN A 116 16.90 -5.33 26.98
C ASN A 116 15.37 -5.36 27.03
N LYS A 117 14.70 -4.75 26.05
CA LYS A 117 13.25 -4.77 25.93
C LYS A 117 12.71 -6.15 25.57
N LEU A 118 13.44 -6.94 24.76
CA LEU A 118 13.08 -8.33 24.48
C LEU A 118 13.07 -9.19 25.75
N LYS A 119 14.06 -9.03 26.64
CA LYS A 119 14.08 -9.75 27.91
C LYS A 119 12.85 -9.45 28.77
N ILE A 120 12.36 -8.21 28.72
CA ILE A 120 11.13 -7.80 29.42
C ILE A 120 9.92 -8.41 28.71
N ALA A 121 9.84 -8.31 27.38
CA ALA A 121 8.73 -8.84 26.58
C ALA A 121 8.54 -10.36 26.81
N ARG A 122 9.63 -11.12 26.90
CA ARG A 122 9.61 -12.57 27.14
C ARG A 122 9.08 -12.99 28.52
N LYS A 123 8.96 -12.06 29.47
CA LYS A 123 8.25 -12.33 30.74
C LYS A 123 6.74 -12.42 30.54
N PHE A 124 6.22 -11.76 29.50
CA PHE A 124 4.80 -11.75 29.17
C PHE A 124 4.48 -12.79 28.06
N ASP A 125 5.35 -12.88 27.07
CA ASP A 125 5.24 -13.82 25.95
C ASP A 125 6.62 -14.44 25.68
N PRO A 126 6.85 -15.72 26.09
CA PRO A 126 8.13 -16.40 25.89
C PRO A 126 8.57 -16.49 24.42
N ASP A 127 7.62 -16.50 23.49
CA ASP A 127 7.87 -16.59 22.05
C ASP A 127 8.13 -15.24 21.38
N ALA A 128 8.12 -14.14 22.19
CA ALA A 128 8.46 -12.82 21.69
C ALA A 128 9.84 -12.80 21.04
N LYS A 129 9.92 -12.21 19.84
CA LYS A 129 11.14 -12.18 19.02
C LYS A 129 11.38 -10.79 18.41
N ILE A 130 12.61 -10.58 17.98
CA ILE A 130 12.98 -9.39 17.21
C ILE A 130 12.76 -9.70 15.73
N GLU A 131 12.10 -8.78 15.05
CA GLU A 131 12.05 -8.72 13.58
C GLU A 131 12.59 -7.37 13.11
N VAL A 132 13.07 -7.34 11.86
CA VAL A 132 13.60 -6.14 11.23
C VAL A 132 12.63 -5.72 10.13
N LEU A 133 12.15 -4.49 10.20
CA LEU A 133 11.30 -3.87 9.19
C LEU A 133 12.09 -2.84 8.39
N GLY A 134 11.69 -2.63 7.13
CA GLY A 134 12.37 -1.70 6.25
C GLY A 134 13.75 -2.19 5.81
N GLY A 135 14.62 -1.26 5.42
CA GLY A 135 15.95 -1.59 4.91
C GLY A 135 16.65 -0.44 4.22
N ASN A 136 17.62 -0.77 3.36
CA ASN A 136 18.24 0.18 2.46
C ASN A 136 17.32 0.42 1.28
N ILE A 137 16.93 1.66 1.03
CA ILE A 137 16.05 2.04 -0.07
C ILE A 137 16.88 2.53 -1.23
N PHE A 138 16.68 1.90 -2.40
CA PHE A 138 17.36 2.21 -3.64
C PHE A 138 16.39 2.75 -4.69
N LEU A 139 16.87 3.72 -5.44
CA LEU A 139 16.23 4.25 -6.64
C LEU A 139 17.30 4.30 -7.74
N ASN A 140 17.08 3.62 -8.87
CA ASN A 140 18.07 3.51 -9.95
C ASN A 140 19.48 3.13 -9.44
N GLU A 141 19.60 2.03 -8.74
CA GLU A 141 20.87 1.53 -8.16
C GLU A 141 21.52 2.48 -7.13
N LYS A 142 20.96 3.65 -6.91
CA LYS A 142 21.45 4.61 -5.92
C LYS A 142 20.71 4.41 -4.61
N LYS A 143 21.45 4.17 -3.52
CA LYS A 143 20.89 4.19 -2.18
C LYS A 143 20.46 5.61 -1.83
N ILE A 144 19.17 5.81 -1.59
CA ILE A 144 18.58 7.12 -1.26
C ILE A 144 18.23 7.25 0.22
N ASN A 145 17.98 6.14 0.92
CA ASN A 145 17.62 6.14 2.34
C ASN A 145 17.98 4.82 3.00
N ASN A 146 17.90 4.80 4.35
CA ASN A 146 17.86 3.59 5.16
C ASN A 146 16.81 3.84 6.26
N ASN A 147 15.73 3.08 6.23
CA ASN A 147 14.67 3.15 7.21
C ASN A 147 14.58 1.91 8.11
N THR A 148 15.67 1.14 8.23
CA THR A 148 15.74 -0.07 9.05
C THR A 148 15.25 0.20 10.47
N LYS A 149 14.26 -0.54 10.93
CA LYS A 149 13.68 -0.47 12.26
C LYS A 149 13.63 -1.86 12.89
N TYR A 150 14.01 -1.95 14.15
CA TYR A 150 13.94 -3.18 14.93
C TYR A 150 12.64 -3.17 15.73
N VAL A 151 11.88 -4.26 15.66
CA VAL A 151 10.61 -4.40 16.36
C VAL A 151 10.59 -5.68 17.21
N ILE A 152 9.90 -5.63 18.36
CA ILE A 152 9.60 -6.83 19.14
C ILE A 152 8.18 -7.26 18.79
N ILE A 153 8.06 -8.43 18.21
CA ILE A 153 6.79 -9.05 17.82
C ILE A 153 6.40 -10.10 18.84
N ALA A 154 5.11 -10.12 19.20
CA ALA A 154 4.50 -11.09 20.11
C ALA A 154 3.13 -11.55 19.61
N GLY A 155 2.77 -12.78 19.98
CA GLY A 155 1.49 -13.41 19.67
C GLY A 155 1.30 -13.77 18.19
N ASP A 156 0.24 -14.54 17.93
CA ASP A 156 -0.25 -14.95 16.61
C ASP A 156 -1.77 -15.12 16.74
N TYR A 157 -2.55 -14.21 16.18
CA TYR A 157 -4.00 -14.11 16.37
C TYR A 157 -4.72 -14.22 15.03
N GLY A 158 -5.93 -14.79 15.06
CA GLY A 158 -6.76 -14.92 13.86
C GLY A 158 -7.48 -13.64 13.46
N THR A 159 -7.65 -12.69 14.40
CA THR A 159 -8.37 -11.42 14.15
C THR A 159 -7.71 -10.24 14.86
N ASP A 160 -7.89 -9.03 14.31
CA ASP A 160 -7.47 -7.77 14.95
C ASP A 160 -8.08 -7.60 16.35
N LEU A 161 -9.35 -7.99 16.51
CA LEU A 161 -10.05 -7.90 17.79
C LEU A 161 -9.41 -8.80 18.87
N GLU A 162 -9.00 -10.01 18.52
CA GLU A 162 -8.28 -10.92 19.43
C GLU A 162 -6.94 -10.32 19.82
N ALA A 163 -6.16 -9.83 18.87
CA ALA A 163 -4.88 -9.17 19.13
C ALA A 163 -5.05 -7.97 20.08
N ARG A 164 -6.05 -7.11 19.87
CA ARG A 164 -6.30 -5.94 20.74
C ARG A 164 -6.76 -6.31 22.15
N LYS A 165 -7.43 -7.42 22.34
CA LYS A 165 -7.80 -7.90 23.69
C LYS A 165 -6.57 -8.20 24.54
N GLU A 166 -5.48 -8.65 23.93
CA GLU A 166 -4.22 -8.96 24.58
C GLU A 166 -3.39 -7.72 24.98
N PHE A 167 -3.74 -6.52 24.52
CA PHE A 167 -3.06 -5.28 24.89
C PHE A 167 -2.93 -5.12 26.42
N LYS A 168 -3.95 -5.55 27.17
CA LYS A 168 -3.96 -5.47 28.64
C LYS A 168 -2.79 -6.19 29.28
N LYS A 169 -2.36 -7.30 28.68
CA LYS A 169 -1.26 -8.13 29.16
C LYS A 169 0.09 -7.37 29.15
N PHE A 170 0.27 -6.46 28.18
CA PHE A 170 1.53 -5.78 27.92
C PHE A 170 1.56 -4.32 28.38
N LYS A 171 0.40 -3.71 28.70
CA LYS A 171 0.25 -2.26 28.96
C LYS A 171 1.10 -1.71 30.12
N SER A 172 1.56 -2.55 31.04
CA SER A 172 2.44 -2.09 32.15
C SER A 172 3.84 -1.69 31.68
N GLU A 173 4.32 -2.25 30.56
CA GLU A 173 5.69 -2.08 30.07
C GLU A 173 5.78 -1.59 28.62
N PHE A 174 4.71 -1.78 27.85
CA PHE A 174 4.68 -1.53 26.42
C PHE A 174 3.38 -0.82 25.98
N ASN A 175 3.44 -0.19 24.83
CA ASN A 175 2.26 0.34 24.14
C ASN A 175 2.05 -0.44 22.83
N PRO A 176 1.35 -1.60 22.86
CA PRO A 176 1.25 -2.48 21.73
C PRO A 176 0.50 -1.83 20.54
N THR A 177 0.94 -2.15 19.34
CA THR A 177 0.20 -1.89 18.10
C THR A 177 -0.02 -3.20 17.35
N VAL A 178 -1.10 -3.27 16.57
CA VAL A 178 -1.38 -4.45 15.75
C VAL A 178 -0.64 -4.34 14.43
N ILE A 179 -0.03 -5.44 14.00
CA ILE A 179 0.50 -5.63 12.65
C ILE A 179 -0.27 -6.78 12.00
N LYS A 180 -0.54 -6.64 10.72
CA LYS A 180 -1.26 -7.61 9.90
C LYS A 180 -0.30 -8.27 8.90
N ASP A 181 -0.38 -9.58 8.78
CA ASP A 181 0.32 -10.36 7.77
C ASP A 181 -0.70 -11.09 6.89
N THR A 182 -0.58 -10.98 5.58
CA THR A 182 -1.37 -11.79 4.65
C THR A 182 -0.79 -13.19 4.55
N VAL A 183 -1.60 -14.19 4.84
CA VAL A 183 -1.21 -15.61 4.78
C VAL A 183 -1.55 -16.20 3.41
N CYS A 184 -2.69 -15.80 2.86
CA CYS A 184 -3.15 -16.23 1.56
C CYS A 184 -3.89 -15.07 0.88
N ASP A 185 -3.47 -14.74 -0.33
CA ASP A 185 -4.15 -13.71 -1.13
C ASP A 185 -5.57 -14.15 -1.53
N PRO A 186 -6.52 -13.21 -1.59
CA PRO A 186 -7.83 -13.47 -2.14
C PRO A 186 -7.73 -13.83 -3.62
N LYS A 187 -8.66 -14.64 -4.09
CA LYS A 187 -8.73 -15.07 -5.50
C LYS A 187 -10.16 -14.98 -5.99
N GLY A 188 -10.31 -14.85 -7.30
CA GLY A 188 -11.65 -14.89 -7.92
C GLY A 188 -11.65 -14.36 -9.33
N ILE A 189 -12.84 -14.04 -9.81
CA ILE A 189 -13.09 -13.52 -11.15
C ILE A 189 -13.81 -12.19 -11.03
N LEU A 190 -13.28 -11.19 -11.70
CA LEU A 190 -13.89 -9.89 -11.91
C LEU A 190 -14.56 -9.86 -13.30
N GLU A 191 -15.75 -9.29 -13.37
CA GLU A 191 -16.45 -8.98 -14.62
C GLU A 191 -16.52 -7.47 -14.80
N PHE A 192 -16.36 -7.00 -16.01
CA PHE A 192 -16.59 -5.61 -16.35
C PHE A 192 -17.65 -5.48 -17.46
N PHE A 193 -18.47 -4.46 -17.29
CA PHE A 193 -19.64 -4.17 -18.10
C PHE A 193 -19.51 -2.78 -18.69
N ASP A 194 -19.98 -2.63 -19.92
CA ASP A 194 -20.11 -1.33 -20.56
C ASP A 194 -21.31 -0.52 -20.02
N ALA A 195 -21.59 0.62 -20.63
CA ALA A 195 -22.69 1.50 -20.22
C ALA A 195 -24.08 0.90 -20.41
N GLU A 196 -24.23 -0.07 -21.28
CA GLU A 196 -25.48 -0.80 -21.53
C GLU A 196 -25.61 -2.02 -20.63
N TYR A 197 -24.63 -2.22 -19.72
CA TYR A 197 -24.50 -3.37 -18.83
C TYR A 197 -24.31 -4.70 -19.58
N GLU A 198 -23.81 -4.64 -20.80
CA GLU A 198 -23.33 -5.83 -21.47
C GLU A 198 -21.96 -6.25 -20.95
N ASN A 199 -21.77 -7.56 -20.77
CA ASN A 199 -20.49 -8.09 -20.30
C ASN A 199 -19.42 -7.91 -21.37
N ALA A 200 -18.45 -7.04 -21.09
CA ALA A 200 -17.35 -6.74 -21.99
C ALA A 200 -16.14 -7.65 -21.77
N GLY A 201 -16.05 -8.33 -20.61
CA GLY A 201 -14.96 -9.25 -20.34
C GLY A 201 -14.84 -9.69 -18.87
N GLU A 202 -13.94 -10.64 -18.66
CA GLU A 202 -13.63 -11.21 -17.35
C GLU A 202 -12.13 -11.28 -17.16
N THR A 203 -11.70 -11.17 -15.89
CA THR A 203 -10.30 -11.34 -15.53
C THR A 203 -10.17 -12.03 -14.16
N LYS A 204 -9.03 -12.67 -13.93
CA LYS A 204 -8.73 -13.33 -12.66
C LYS A 204 -8.02 -12.37 -11.71
N ASN A 205 -8.45 -12.36 -10.46
CA ASN A 205 -7.87 -11.67 -9.30
C ASN A 205 -7.85 -10.15 -9.39
N TYR A 206 -7.32 -9.56 -10.46
CA TYR A 206 -7.30 -8.12 -10.70
C TYR A 206 -7.13 -7.77 -12.18
N PHE A 207 -7.41 -6.52 -12.53
CA PHE A 207 -7.00 -5.89 -13.78
C PHE A 207 -6.56 -4.46 -13.54
N LYS A 208 -5.79 -3.92 -14.48
CA LYS A 208 -5.33 -2.53 -14.45
C LYS A 208 -5.91 -1.76 -15.63
N ILE A 209 -6.37 -0.54 -15.36
CA ILE A 209 -6.57 0.49 -16.36
C ILE A 209 -5.28 1.29 -16.43
N VAL A 210 -4.69 1.33 -17.62
CA VAL A 210 -3.45 2.04 -17.88
C VAL A 210 -3.75 3.16 -18.86
N PRO A 211 -3.71 4.44 -18.46
CA PRO A 211 -3.87 5.58 -19.35
C PRO A 211 -2.77 5.64 -20.40
N ASP A 212 -3.14 5.99 -21.63
CA ASP A 212 -2.16 6.13 -22.74
C ASP A 212 -1.37 7.43 -22.63
N ASN A 213 -1.83 8.40 -21.83
CA ASN A 213 -1.11 9.62 -21.52
C ASN A 213 -1.40 10.14 -20.12
N VAL A 214 -0.50 10.98 -19.59
CA VAL A 214 -0.54 11.52 -18.22
C VAL A 214 -1.72 12.44 -17.93
N GLN A 215 -2.40 12.96 -18.96
CA GLN A 215 -3.56 13.83 -18.79
C GLN A 215 -4.88 13.05 -18.72
N THR A 216 -4.88 11.78 -19.07
CA THR A 216 -6.04 10.92 -18.95
C THR A 216 -6.43 10.80 -17.47
N LYS A 217 -7.69 11.11 -17.19
CA LYS A 217 -8.25 11.05 -15.83
C LYS A 217 -9.28 9.91 -15.78
N THR A 218 -9.34 9.23 -14.66
CA THR A 218 -10.38 8.23 -14.40
C THR A 218 -11.22 8.69 -13.21
N ARG A 219 -12.53 8.84 -13.44
CA ARG A 219 -13.49 9.11 -12.36
C ARG A 219 -14.10 7.80 -11.88
N LEU A 220 -14.04 7.59 -10.59
CA LEU A 220 -14.78 6.55 -9.87
C LEU A 220 -16.03 7.18 -9.26
N TYR A 221 -17.17 6.50 -9.36
CA TYR A 221 -18.46 7.05 -8.95
C TYR A 221 -19.01 6.35 -7.73
N ASN A 222 -19.71 7.12 -6.91
CA ASN A 222 -20.51 6.62 -5.81
C ASN A 222 -19.71 5.72 -4.84
N LEU A 223 -18.48 6.13 -4.53
CA LEU A 223 -17.62 5.43 -3.62
C LEU A 223 -18.15 5.56 -2.19
N ARG A 224 -18.33 4.43 -1.53
CA ARG A 224 -18.71 4.41 -0.12
C ARG A 224 -17.49 4.80 0.72
N SER A 225 -17.65 5.87 1.48
CA SER A 225 -16.65 6.39 2.41
C SER A 225 -17.26 6.57 3.80
N TYR A 226 -16.43 6.56 4.83
CA TYR A 226 -16.87 6.75 6.21
C TYR A 226 -16.18 7.97 6.81
N ASP A 227 -16.97 8.96 7.22
CA ASP A 227 -16.49 10.11 7.96
C ASP A 227 -16.37 9.77 9.45
N ASN A 228 -15.14 9.66 9.94
CA ASN A 228 -14.86 9.33 11.33
C ASN A 228 -15.25 10.45 12.31
N ILE A 229 -15.33 11.69 11.85
CA ILE A 229 -15.73 12.83 12.70
C ILE A 229 -17.23 12.86 12.88
N LEU A 230 -17.96 12.74 11.76
CA LEU A 230 -19.43 12.74 11.76
C LEU A 230 -20.03 11.38 12.10
N GLN A 231 -19.22 10.32 12.22
CA GLN A 231 -19.63 8.93 12.43
C GLN A 231 -20.70 8.50 11.42
N LYS A 232 -20.53 8.89 10.16
CA LYS A 232 -21.52 8.70 9.11
C LYS A 232 -20.90 8.20 7.81
N GLU A 233 -21.58 7.25 7.20
CA GLU A 233 -21.31 6.88 5.82
C GLU A 233 -21.76 7.98 4.86
N HIS A 234 -20.96 8.21 3.83
CA HIS A 234 -21.30 9.07 2.70
C HIS A 234 -20.81 8.44 1.41
N PHE A 235 -21.30 8.95 0.30
CA PHE A 235 -20.87 8.52 -1.03
C PHE A 235 -20.31 9.73 -1.76
N ASP A 236 -19.16 9.54 -2.38
CA ASP A 236 -18.50 10.59 -3.16
C ASP A 236 -17.99 10.06 -4.50
N ASP A 237 -17.81 10.97 -5.45
CA ASP A 237 -17.11 10.70 -6.69
C ASP A 237 -15.68 11.18 -6.52
N ARG A 238 -14.72 10.44 -7.08
CA ARG A 238 -13.31 10.82 -7.05
C ARG A 238 -12.64 10.65 -8.39
N VAL A 239 -11.73 11.54 -8.71
CA VAL A 239 -10.97 11.50 -9.96
C VAL A 239 -9.50 11.17 -9.66
N TYR A 240 -8.93 10.29 -10.46
CA TYR A 240 -7.55 9.85 -10.32
C TYR A 240 -6.79 10.02 -11.63
N ASN A 241 -5.50 10.32 -11.54
CA ASN A 241 -4.54 10.19 -12.64
C ASN A 241 -3.71 8.93 -12.41
N GLY A 242 -2.98 8.51 -13.45
CA GLY A 242 -2.17 7.30 -13.37
C GLY A 242 -2.99 6.02 -13.56
N SER A 243 -2.36 4.90 -13.32
CA SER A 243 -3.01 3.60 -13.46
C SER A 243 -3.88 3.27 -12.26
N LEU A 244 -5.00 2.61 -12.50
CA LEU A 244 -5.87 2.08 -11.47
C LEU A 244 -5.95 0.57 -11.56
N GLU A 245 -5.63 -0.11 -10.47
CA GLU A 245 -5.81 -1.55 -10.33
C GLU A 245 -7.10 -1.84 -9.57
N PHE A 246 -8.00 -2.60 -10.19
CA PHE A 246 -9.23 -3.11 -9.59
C PHE A 246 -8.98 -4.55 -9.18
N ARG A 247 -9.14 -4.87 -7.91
CA ARG A 247 -8.86 -6.20 -7.40
C ARG A 247 -9.84 -6.64 -6.31
N ILE A 248 -9.76 -7.92 -5.96
CA ILE A 248 -10.52 -8.50 -4.84
C ILE A 248 -9.74 -8.25 -3.55
N ASP A 249 -10.41 -7.73 -2.52
CA ASP A 249 -9.88 -7.58 -1.17
C ASP A 249 -9.99 -8.88 -0.35
N ASN A 250 -9.40 -8.91 0.84
CA ASN A 250 -9.39 -10.10 1.70
C ASN A 250 -10.77 -10.55 2.19
N GLN A 251 -11.80 -9.70 2.06
CA GLN A 251 -13.18 -9.99 2.41
C GLN A 251 -14.02 -10.43 1.20
N GLY A 252 -13.42 -10.54 0.03
CA GLY A 252 -14.11 -10.89 -1.21
C GLY A 252 -14.91 -9.74 -1.81
N LYS A 253 -14.54 -8.50 -1.51
CA LYS A 253 -15.12 -7.26 -2.06
C LYS A 253 -14.13 -6.60 -3.03
N LEU A 254 -14.59 -5.54 -3.70
CA LEU A 254 -13.73 -4.76 -4.59
C LEU A 254 -12.88 -3.76 -3.80
N MET A 255 -11.63 -3.68 -4.21
CA MET A 255 -10.62 -2.72 -3.82
C MET A 255 -10.07 -2.02 -5.06
N VAL A 256 -9.67 -0.75 -4.93
CA VAL A 256 -8.94 -0.02 -5.96
C VAL A 256 -7.63 0.50 -5.42
N ILE A 257 -6.58 0.32 -6.20
CA ILE A 257 -5.25 0.85 -5.93
C ILE A 257 -4.89 1.82 -7.05
N SER A 258 -4.51 3.05 -6.68
CA SER A 258 -3.96 4.04 -7.59
C SER A 258 -2.44 3.88 -7.63
N GLU A 259 -1.88 3.75 -8.83
CA GLU A 259 -0.44 3.61 -9.06
C GLU A 259 0.06 4.86 -9.80
N LEU A 260 0.92 5.64 -9.13
CA LEU A 260 1.34 6.94 -9.65
C LEU A 260 2.72 7.35 -9.12
N PRO A 261 3.41 8.29 -9.85
CA PRO A 261 4.66 8.88 -9.40
C PRO A 261 4.53 9.61 -8.07
N LEU A 262 5.60 9.57 -7.25
CA LEU A 262 5.65 10.18 -5.93
C LEU A 262 5.27 11.68 -5.95
N GLU A 263 5.82 12.46 -6.87
CA GLU A 263 5.54 13.90 -6.91
C GLU A 263 4.08 14.18 -7.30
N SER A 264 3.51 13.36 -8.18
CA SER A 264 2.07 13.44 -8.49
C SER A 264 1.19 13.12 -7.28
N TYR A 265 1.58 12.14 -6.47
CA TYR A 265 0.93 11.84 -5.20
C TYR A 265 1.07 13.00 -4.19
N LEU A 266 2.28 13.53 -4.00
CA LEU A 266 2.56 14.58 -3.02
C LEU A 266 1.80 15.87 -3.30
N ARG A 267 1.65 16.29 -4.56
CA ARG A 267 0.83 17.45 -4.93
C ARG A 267 -0.57 17.35 -4.36
N ARG A 268 -1.19 16.17 -4.46
CA ARG A 268 -2.56 15.93 -3.99
C ARG A 268 -2.64 15.72 -2.49
N VAL A 269 -1.61 15.13 -1.88
CA VAL A 269 -1.49 15.03 -0.43
C VAL A 269 -1.42 16.41 0.21
N VAL A 270 -0.54 17.28 -0.28
CA VAL A 270 -0.42 18.66 0.23
C VAL A 270 -1.78 19.35 0.19
N TYR A 271 -2.47 19.27 -0.95
CA TYR A 271 -3.82 19.82 -1.07
C TYR A 271 -4.82 19.20 -0.08
N SER A 272 -4.84 17.87 0.02
CA SER A 272 -5.80 17.14 0.85
C SER A 272 -5.59 17.35 2.36
N GLU A 273 -4.35 17.61 2.79
CA GLU A 273 -4.03 17.82 4.21
C GLU A 273 -4.32 19.26 4.68
N ILE A 274 -4.12 20.25 3.83
CA ILE A 274 -4.13 21.65 4.28
C ILE A 274 -5.05 22.58 3.44
N GLY A 275 -5.63 22.08 2.35
CA GLY A 275 -6.48 22.87 1.46
C GLY A 275 -5.66 23.72 0.46
N LYS A 276 -6.31 24.73 -0.08
CA LYS A 276 -5.80 25.65 -1.12
C LYS A 276 -5.44 27.03 -0.58
N ASP A 277 -4.88 27.84 -1.46
CA ASP A 277 -4.58 29.26 -1.24
C ASP A 277 -3.53 29.52 -0.13
N LEU A 278 -2.62 28.57 0.06
CA LEU A 278 -1.55 28.71 1.05
C LEU A 278 -0.28 29.32 0.44
N PRO A 279 0.56 29.97 1.28
CA PRO A 279 1.85 30.46 0.82
C PRO A 279 2.69 29.33 0.20
N VAL A 280 3.29 29.58 -0.96
CA VAL A 280 4.11 28.61 -1.71
C VAL A 280 5.20 27.98 -0.83
N GLU A 281 5.88 28.77 0.00
CA GLU A 281 6.94 28.28 0.87
C GLU A 281 6.43 27.30 1.96
N PHE A 282 5.18 27.48 2.39
CA PHE A 282 4.53 26.52 3.29
C PHE A 282 4.24 25.19 2.57
N SER A 283 3.68 25.27 1.37
CA SER A 283 3.40 24.09 0.54
C SER A 283 4.67 23.30 0.22
N LYS A 284 5.77 24.00 -0.13
CA LYS A 284 7.08 23.38 -0.33
C LYS A 284 7.61 22.67 0.93
N SER A 285 7.50 23.32 2.09
CA SER A 285 7.93 22.74 3.36
C SER A 285 7.13 21.49 3.69
N LEU A 286 5.82 21.52 3.50
CA LEU A 286 4.96 20.36 3.73
C LEU A 286 5.26 19.22 2.74
N ALA A 287 5.49 19.53 1.46
CA ALA A 287 5.88 18.52 0.47
C ALA A 287 7.16 17.78 0.87
N ILE A 288 8.17 18.49 1.42
CA ILE A 288 9.39 17.87 1.94
C ILE A 288 9.09 16.93 3.10
N VAL A 289 8.24 17.36 4.04
CA VAL A 289 7.83 16.51 5.18
C VAL A 289 7.08 15.28 4.70
N CYS A 290 6.08 15.44 3.84
CA CYS A 290 5.30 14.33 3.30
C CYS A 290 6.18 13.34 2.51
N ARG A 291 7.12 13.84 1.68
CA ARG A 291 8.09 12.98 0.96
C ARG A 291 8.93 12.14 1.92
N SER A 292 9.43 12.77 2.97
CA SER A 292 10.21 12.08 4.00
C SER A 292 9.39 11.02 4.73
N GLU A 293 8.13 11.33 5.04
CA GLU A 293 7.20 10.42 5.68
C GLU A 293 6.87 9.20 4.81
N VAL A 294 6.62 9.40 3.51
CA VAL A 294 6.38 8.31 2.56
C VAL A 294 7.56 7.36 2.51
N LEU A 295 8.77 7.89 2.33
CA LEU A 295 9.99 7.08 2.27
C LEU A 295 10.29 6.37 3.60
N ALA A 296 9.99 7.00 4.74
CA ALA A 296 10.16 6.37 6.04
C ALA A 296 9.20 5.21 6.29
N ARG A 297 8.05 5.19 5.62
CA ARG A 297 7.00 4.17 5.78
C ARG A 297 7.13 2.97 4.85
N VAL A 298 7.98 3.05 3.84
CA VAL A 298 8.25 1.93 2.93
C VAL A 298 8.59 0.67 3.74
N GLU A 299 7.83 -0.39 3.54
CA GLU A 299 7.94 -1.67 4.26
C GLU A 299 7.88 -1.57 5.81
N HIS A 300 7.22 -0.54 6.35
CA HIS A 300 6.88 -0.43 7.76
C HIS A 300 5.38 -0.50 8.01
N LYS A 301 4.59 -0.07 7.05
CA LYS A 301 3.13 -0.13 7.07
C LYS A 301 2.64 -0.94 5.89
N HIS A 302 1.41 -1.41 6.00
CA HIS A 302 0.78 -2.19 4.93
C HIS A 302 1.56 -3.43 4.48
N LEU A 303 2.30 -4.07 5.42
CA LEU A 303 3.18 -5.20 5.14
C LEU A 303 2.47 -6.41 4.52
N GLY A 304 1.18 -6.56 4.79
CA GLY A 304 0.34 -7.61 4.22
C GLY A 304 -0.65 -7.10 3.17
N ASP A 305 -0.57 -5.82 2.79
CA ASP A 305 -1.47 -5.21 1.82
C ASP A 305 -0.83 -5.17 0.44
N PRO A 306 -1.62 -5.16 -0.64
CA PRO A 306 -1.08 -5.07 -2.01
C PRO A 306 -0.72 -3.63 -2.42
N TYR A 307 -0.63 -2.70 -1.48
CA TYR A 307 -0.31 -1.29 -1.68
C TYR A 307 0.65 -0.78 -0.58
N ASP A 308 1.34 0.33 -0.86
CA ASP A 308 2.35 0.90 0.04
C ASP A 308 1.73 1.85 1.07
N MET A 309 0.69 2.56 0.68
CA MET A 309 0.01 3.60 1.45
C MET A 309 -1.50 3.48 1.27
N CYS A 310 -2.28 4.07 2.18
CA CYS A 310 -3.74 4.19 2.06
C CYS A 310 -4.18 5.66 2.15
N ASP A 311 -5.41 5.96 1.73
CA ASP A 311 -5.97 7.31 1.75
C ASP A 311 -6.87 7.62 2.96
N TRP A 312 -7.10 6.66 3.86
CA TRP A 312 -8.06 6.77 4.97
C TRP A 312 -7.43 7.02 6.35
N GLY A 313 -6.76 8.15 6.51
CA GLY A 313 -6.36 8.66 7.83
C GLY A 313 -5.28 7.88 8.58
N HIS A 314 -4.93 6.68 8.16
CA HIS A 314 -3.82 5.87 8.69
C HIS A 314 -2.47 6.29 8.09
N CYS A 315 -2.49 6.76 6.84
CA CYS A 315 -1.38 7.36 6.12
C CYS A 315 -1.63 8.85 5.87
N LEU A 316 -1.23 9.36 4.74
CA LEU A 316 -1.50 10.73 4.31
C LEU A 316 -2.83 10.77 3.54
N ARG A 317 -3.60 11.83 3.72
CA ARG A 317 -4.87 12.00 3.01
C ARG A 317 -4.65 12.18 1.51
N TYR A 318 -5.38 11.42 0.72
CA TYR A 318 -5.31 11.47 -0.73
C TYR A 318 -6.70 11.32 -1.36
N TYR A 319 -7.34 12.43 -1.71
CA TYR A 319 -8.70 12.43 -2.26
C TYR A 319 -8.75 12.43 -3.80
N GLY A 320 -7.65 12.07 -4.45
CA GLY A 320 -7.58 12.08 -5.91
C GLY A 320 -7.24 13.45 -6.49
N ASN A 321 -7.65 13.71 -7.72
CA ASN A 321 -7.19 14.82 -8.56
C ASN A 321 -8.29 15.82 -8.96
N ASP A 322 -9.35 15.96 -8.17
CA ASP A 322 -10.44 16.88 -8.51
C ASP A 322 -10.06 18.37 -8.41
N PHE A 323 -8.87 18.67 -7.87
CA PHE A 323 -8.44 20.03 -7.54
C PHE A 323 -7.09 20.34 -8.15
N GLU A 324 -6.97 21.54 -8.70
CA GLU A 324 -5.73 22.14 -9.16
C GLU A 324 -5.45 23.40 -8.34
N ASP A 325 -4.24 23.55 -7.84
CA ASP A 325 -3.77 24.74 -7.13
C ASP A 325 -2.41 25.17 -7.69
N PRO A 326 -2.33 26.32 -8.40
CA PRO A 326 -1.08 26.78 -9.00
C PRO A 326 0.07 26.97 -7.99
N ASN A 327 -0.23 27.20 -6.72
CA ASN A 327 0.78 27.35 -5.67
C ASN A 327 1.36 25.99 -5.21
N ILE A 328 0.62 24.91 -5.42
CA ILE A 328 1.05 23.55 -5.08
C ILE A 328 1.73 22.89 -6.30
N ASP A 329 1.32 23.25 -7.49
CA ASP A 329 1.84 22.70 -8.74
C ASP A 329 3.19 23.29 -9.19
N GLN A 330 3.74 24.28 -8.47
CA GLN A 330 5.09 24.85 -8.65
C GLN A 330 6.18 23.95 -8.07
#